data_a691579bdb6a5ce4172126d09f4783bd
#
_entry.id   a691579bdb6a5ce4172126d09f4783bd
#
_cell.length_a   1.000
_cell.length_b   1.000
_cell.length_c   1.000
_cell.angle_alpha   90.00
_cell.angle_beta   90.00
_cell.angle_gamma   90.00
#
_symmetry.space_group_name_H-M   'P 1'
#
loop_
_entity.id
_entity.type
_entity.pdbx_description
1 polymer ?
#
loop_
_entity_poly.entity_id
_entity_poly.type
_entity_poly.pdbx_seq_one_letter_code
_entity_poly.pdbx_strand_id
1 'polypeptide(L)'
;MILRNDIKDLPQGIDAAERDVFYQDSDYLLREIFIREKGKGNALNEGIRLARNDLVCVLDADCILQEDALSKAVKHFQNDEVAAVGGRLLVKREDSCQLEAIQFCEYMKTFQLSRRIFARLNAQCLISGAFGVFRKSTLLGMNGYDIDTVGEDMELVLRLQEQDYRQSKKQIVYDPTAVCYTGVPHSIKRLLHQRDRWQRGLMDCLIKHHNLIANPHYGLLGLVTMCYQLVVELLGPVFWVIYTVLLIDKNMFPLFSVVFAGYALVQIGLTIFAAYIDIEKNKWSLLKWMPKLILTTLEEMVLQIPIMVVRVVGMITFHWRRLVW
;
A
#
# COMPACT_ATOMS: atom_id res chain seq x y z
N MET A 1 13.19 13.50 9.55
CA MET A 1 12.18 14.12 10.43
C MET A 1 11.37 13.01 11.07
N ILE A 2 11.31 12.93 12.37
CA ILE A 2 10.50 11.95 13.12
C ILE A 2 9.31 12.73 13.70
N LEU A 3 8.10 12.27 13.39
CA LEU A 3 6.87 12.84 13.94
C LEU A 3 6.41 11.96 15.09
N ARG A 4 6.22 12.53 16.27
CA ARG A 4 5.69 11.84 17.44
C ARG A 4 4.40 12.50 17.90
N ASN A 5 3.41 11.67 18.26
CA ASN A 5 2.13 12.13 18.81
C ASN A 5 2.09 12.12 20.35
N ASP A 6 3.23 12.12 21.04
CA ASP A 6 3.30 12.14 22.49
C ASP A 6 3.06 13.55 23.03
N ILE A 7 1.80 13.79 23.45
CA ILE A 7 1.27 15.11 23.84
C ILE A 7 1.74 15.57 25.24
N LYS A 8 2.40 14.72 26.01
CA LYS A 8 2.67 15.03 27.43
C LYS A 8 3.64 16.20 27.68
N ASP A 9 4.46 16.56 26.70
CA ASP A 9 5.57 17.50 26.86
C ASP A 9 5.42 18.83 26.10
N LEU A 10 4.25 19.10 25.49
CA LEU A 10 4.01 20.36 24.80
C LEU A 10 3.58 21.46 25.79
N PRO A 11 4.25 22.64 25.81
CA PRO A 11 3.80 23.80 26.57
C PRO A 11 2.38 24.21 26.14
N GLN A 12 1.57 24.68 27.10
CA GLN A 12 0.23 25.20 26.81
C GLN A 12 0.33 26.37 25.83
N GLY A 13 -0.38 26.32 24.71
CA GLY A 13 -0.45 27.40 23.72
C GLY A 13 0.39 27.20 22.45
N ILE A 14 1.14 26.12 22.33
CA ILE A 14 1.92 25.82 21.11
C ILE A 14 1.21 24.68 20.34
N ASP A 15 0.88 24.93 19.06
CA ASP A 15 0.20 23.93 18.20
C ASP A 15 1.16 22.86 17.66
N ALA A 16 2.43 23.22 17.48
CA ALA A 16 3.52 22.30 17.18
C ALA A 16 4.81 22.78 17.83
N ALA A 17 5.64 21.87 18.34
CA ALA A 17 6.98 22.18 18.84
C ALA A 17 8.02 21.45 17.97
N GLU A 18 9.00 22.20 17.50
CA GLU A 18 10.17 21.67 16.80
C GLU A 18 11.32 21.47 17.76
N ARG A 19 11.97 20.32 17.67
CA ARG A 19 13.23 20.07 18.38
C ARG A 19 14.27 19.61 17.38
N ASP A 20 15.32 20.39 17.19
CA ASP A 20 16.47 19.98 16.38
C ASP A 20 17.35 19.04 17.22
N VAL A 21 17.50 17.81 16.76
CA VAL A 21 18.40 16.83 17.35
C VAL A 21 19.55 16.59 16.35
N PHE A 22 20.76 16.97 16.77
CA PHE A 22 21.96 16.74 15.97
C PHE A 22 22.55 15.37 16.33
N TYR A 23 22.72 14.51 15.33
CA TYR A 23 23.53 13.31 15.47
C TYR A 23 24.98 13.61 15.10
N GLN A 24 25.91 13.25 15.98
CA GLN A 24 27.32 13.67 15.92
C GLN A 24 28.10 13.13 14.70
N ASP A 25 27.57 12.13 13.97
CA ASP A 25 28.24 11.47 12.85
C ASP A 25 27.52 11.60 11.50
N SER A 26 26.54 12.50 11.37
CA SER A 26 25.78 12.61 10.11
C SER A 26 25.63 14.05 9.65
N ASP A 27 25.80 14.28 8.35
CA ASP A 27 25.45 15.53 7.66
C ASP A 27 23.93 15.77 7.64
N TYR A 28 23.16 15.07 8.45
CA TYR A 28 21.71 15.08 8.46
C TYR A 28 21.18 15.81 9.69
N LEU A 29 20.29 16.77 9.45
CA LEU A 29 19.51 17.41 10.49
C LEU A 29 18.27 16.53 10.81
N LEU A 30 18.22 15.94 11.99
CA LEU A 30 17.02 15.30 12.50
C LEU A 30 16.20 16.32 13.28
N ARG A 31 14.92 16.47 12.90
CA ARG A 31 13.94 17.27 13.62
C ARG A 31 12.86 16.38 14.19
N GLU A 32 12.61 16.50 15.47
CA GLU A 32 11.40 15.99 16.11
C GLU A 32 10.34 17.10 16.13
N ILE A 33 9.15 16.76 15.63
CA ILE A 33 8.03 17.71 15.61
C ILE A 33 6.88 17.07 16.37
N PHE A 34 6.43 17.73 17.41
CA PHE A 34 5.28 17.34 18.21
C PHE A 34 4.04 18.07 17.70
N ILE A 35 2.98 17.33 17.39
CA ILE A 35 1.73 17.89 16.92
C ILE A 35 0.58 17.51 17.87
N ARG A 36 -0.36 18.43 18.06
CA ARG A 36 -1.55 18.20 18.90
C ARG A 36 -2.61 17.40 18.19
N GLU A 37 -2.77 17.62 16.89
CA GLU A 37 -3.78 16.94 16.10
C GLU A 37 -3.41 15.47 15.92
N LYS A 38 -4.36 14.60 16.24
CA LYS A 38 -4.16 13.16 16.09
C LYS A 38 -4.38 12.73 14.64
N GLY A 39 -3.66 11.66 14.24
CA GLY A 39 -3.81 11.03 12.94
C GLY A 39 -2.59 11.18 12.04
N LYS A 40 -2.38 10.16 11.20
CA LYS A 40 -1.24 10.07 10.28
C LYS A 40 -1.27 11.21 9.25
N GLY A 41 -2.44 11.52 8.69
CA GLY A 41 -2.60 12.59 7.69
C GLY A 41 -2.18 13.97 8.22
N ASN A 42 -2.59 14.33 9.44
CA ASN A 42 -2.18 15.58 10.08
C ASN A 42 -0.67 15.65 10.27
N ALA A 43 -0.05 14.56 10.77
CA ALA A 43 1.38 14.49 10.95
C ALA A 43 2.14 14.65 9.61
N LEU A 44 1.68 13.98 8.56
CA LEU A 44 2.27 14.10 7.22
C LEU A 44 2.14 15.52 6.67
N ASN A 45 0.97 16.16 6.81
CA ASN A 45 0.71 17.52 6.33
C ASN A 45 1.61 18.54 7.02
N GLU A 46 1.77 18.44 8.33
CA GLU A 46 2.70 19.31 9.05
C GLU A 46 4.15 19.08 8.62
N GLY A 47 4.55 17.81 8.41
CA GLY A 47 5.84 17.47 7.86
C GLY A 47 6.10 18.06 6.48
N ILE A 48 5.11 18.01 5.60
CA ILE A 48 5.19 18.59 4.25
C ILE A 48 5.34 20.11 4.32
N ARG A 49 4.58 20.77 5.19
CA ARG A 49 4.63 22.23 5.38
C ARG A 49 6.03 22.68 5.80
N LEU A 50 6.63 21.97 6.76
CA LEU A 50 7.94 22.29 7.34
C LEU A 50 9.13 21.78 6.50
N ALA A 51 8.92 20.91 5.53
CA ALA A 51 9.98 20.45 4.65
C ALA A 51 10.62 21.62 3.90
N ARG A 52 11.95 21.65 3.82
CA ARG A 52 12.70 22.77 3.20
C ARG A 52 13.02 22.54 1.74
N ASN A 53 13.12 21.27 1.32
CA ASN A 53 13.54 20.89 -0.02
C ASN A 53 12.33 20.66 -0.96
N ASP A 54 12.60 20.65 -2.25
CA ASP A 54 11.60 20.48 -3.31
C ASP A 54 11.02 19.06 -3.39
N LEU A 55 11.74 18.07 -2.86
CA LEU A 55 11.29 16.69 -2.78
C LEU A 55 11.03 16.30 -1.32
N VAL A 56 9.93 15.61 -1.11
CA VAL A 56 9.51 15.06 0.18
C VAL A 56 9.45 13.55 0.08
N CYS A 57 10.19 12.86 0.93
CA CYS A 57 10.10 11.41 1.09
C CYS A 57 9.20 11.10 2.29
N VAL A 58 8.14 10.33 2.05
CA VAL A 58 7.28 9.79 3.10
C VAL A 58 7.73 8.37 3.41
N LEU A 59 7.94 8.08 4.68
CA LEU A 59 8.43 6.80 5.17
C LEU A 59 7.72 6.45 6.47
N ASP A 60 7.18 5.24 6.59
CA ASP A 60 6.61 4.74 7.85
C ASP A 60 7.74 4.46 8.86
N ALA A 61 7.44 4.61 10.15
CA ALA A 61 8.45 4.55 11.23
C ALA A 61 9.08 3.14 11.42
N ASP A 62 8.43 2.10 10.93
CA ASP A 62 8.91 0.70 10.96
C ASP A 62 9.65 0.28 9.68
N CYS A 63 9.89 1.23 8.78
CA CYS A 63 10.50 1.00 7.48
C CYS A 63 12.00 1.27 7.48
N ILE A 64 12.74 0.49 6.70
CA ILE A 64 14.18 0.63 6.47
C ILE A 64 14.45 0.70 4.98
N LEU A 65 15.01 1.80 4.50
CA LEU A 65 15.42 1.94 3.11
C LEU A 65 16.71 1.15 2.83
N GLN A 66 16.77 0.53 1.66
CA GLN A 66 18.05 0.06 1.11
C GLN A 66 18.93 1.28 0.83
N GLU A 67 20.25 1.17 1.00
CA GLU A 67 21.21 2.29 0.90
C GLU A 67 21.01 3.18 -0.33
N ASP A 68 20.73 2.58 -1.48
CA ASP A 68 20.56 3.30 -2.76
C ASP A 68 19.10 3.59 -3.14
N ALA A 69 18.13 3.22 -2.29
CA ALA A 69 16.70 3.33 -2.60
C ALA A 69 16.28 4.78 -2.85
N LEU A 70 16.68 5.68 -1.98
CA LEU A 70 16.33 7.11 -2.10
C LEU A 70 16.98 7.72 -3.35
N SER A 71 18.26 7.44 -3.60
CA SER A 71 18.95 7.94 -4.79
C SER A 71 18.34 7.44 -6.10
N LYS A 72 17.86 6.18 -6.13
CA LYS A 72 17.14 5.60 -7.26
C LYS A 72 15.81 6.31 -7.49
N ALA A 73 15.01 6.50 -6.44
CA ALA A 73 13.74 7.20 -6.55
C ALA A 73 13.90 8.67 -6.99
N VAL A 74 14.88 9.39 -6.45
CA VAL A 74 15.13 10.80 -6.75
C VAL A 74 15.57 11.02 -8.23
N LYS A 75 16.28 10.07 -8.85
CA LYS A 75 16.69 10.16 -10.25
C LYS A 75 15.52 10.38 -11.22
N HIS A 76 14.35 9.86 -10.93
CA HIS A 76 13.17 10.04 -11.79
C HIS A 76 12.70 11.49 -11.85
N PHE A 77 12.99 12.30 -10.84
CA PHE A 77 12.61 13.72 -10.80
C PHE A 77 13.49 14.65 -11.64
N GLN A 78 14.49 14.11 -12.35
CA GLN A 78 15.16 14.82 -13.45
C GLN A 78 14.19 15.12 -14.59
N ASN A 79 13.12 14.35 -14.74
CA ASN A 79 11.97 14.67 -15.57
C ASN A 79 10.98 15.52 -14.78
N ASP A 80 10.71 16.74 -15.24
CA ASP A 80 9.79 17.69 -14.59
C ASP A 80 8.33 17.22 -14.61
N GLU A 81 7.97 16.30 -15.49
CA GLU A 81 6.65 15.69 -15.54
C GLU A 81 6.42 14.71 -14.37
N VAL A 82 7.47 14.17 -13.72
CA VAL A 82 7.30 13.24 -12.60
C VAL A 82 6.88 13.98 -11.34
N ALA A 83 5.67 13.69 -10.88
CA ALA A 83 5.08 14.25 -9.66
C ALA A 83 5.36 13.41 -8.42
N ALA A 84 5.38 12.09 -8.59
CA ALA A 84 5.54 11.13 -7.50
C ALA A 84 6.24 9.85 -7.96
N VAL A 85 6.99 9.23 -7.05
CA VAL A 85 7.68 7.96 -7.26
C VAL A 85 7.35 7.04 -6.09
N GLY A 86 6.77 5.87 -6.38
CA GLY A 86 6.59 4.80 -5.41
C GLY A 86 7.72 3.77 -5.52
N GLY A 87 8.28 3.36 -4.40
CA GLY A 87 9.26 2.28 -4.33
C GLY A 87 8.63 0.92 -4.08
N ARG A 88 9.46 -0.10 -4.11
CA ARG A 88 9.11 -1.48 -3.82
C ARG A 88 9.20 -1.76 -2.34
N LEU A 89 8.11 -2.30 -1.76
CA LEU A 89 8.16 -2.83 -0.41
C LEU A 89 8.54 -4.31 -0.39
N LEU A 90 9.41 -4.66 0.52
CA LEU A 90 9.74 -6.03 0.91
C LEU A 90 9.45 -6.21 2.39
N VAL A 91 8.99 -7.39 2.76
CA VAL A 91 8.83 -7.75 4.17
C VAL A 91 10.20 -7.91 4.81
N LYS A 92 10.43 -7.18 5.91
CA LYS A 92 11.60 -7.38 6.76
C LYS A 92 11.45 -8.75 7.42
N ARG A 93 12.30 -9.69 7.04
CA ARG A 93 12.26 -11.05 7.60
C ARG A 93 13.08 -11.09 8.87
N GLU A 94 12.44 -11.50 9.96
CA GLU A 94 13.08 -11.79 11.24
C GLU A 94 13.24 -13.30 11.48
N ASP A 95 12.96 -14.13 10.43
CA ASP A 95 13.06 -15.60 10.35
C ASP A 95 12.28 -16.39 11.42
N SER A 96 11.38 -15.75 12.14
CA SER A 96 10.73 -16.31 13.33
C SER A 96 9.28 -16.73 13.15
N CYS A 97 8.57 -16.34 12.07
CA CYS A 97 7.14 -16.54 11.96
C CYS A 97 6.69 -16.96 10.56
N GLN A 98 5.90 -18.07 10.47
CA GLN A 98 5.29 -18.53 9.22
C GLN A 98 4.38 -17.47 8.59
N LEU A 99 3.72 -16.65 9.42
CA LEU A 99 2.87 -15.56 8.96
C LEU A 99 3.66 -14.48 8.19
N GLU A 100 4.94 -14.25 8.53
CA GLU A 100 5.83 -13.37 7.74
C GLU A 100 6.13 -13.95 6.37
N ALA A 101 6.36 -15.26 6.28
CA ALA A 101 6.64 -15.92 5.00
C ALA A 101 5.43 -15.83 4.05
N ILE A 102 4.21 -15.98 4.58
CA ILE A 102 2.97 -15.81 3.82
C ILE A 102 2.86 -14.38 3.29
N GLN A 103 3.04 -13.38 4.15
CA GLN A 103 2.98 -11.97 3.76
C GLN A 103 4.12 -11.58 2.82
N PHE A 104 5.30 -12.19 2.95
CA PHE A 104 6.40 -12.01 1.98
C PHE A 104 5.98 -12.45 0.56
N CYS A 105 5.35 -13.61 0.40
CA CYS A 105 4.83 -14.08 -0.90
C CYS A 105 3.74 -13.15 -1.45
N GLU A 106 2.84 -12.66 -0.60
CA GLU A 106 1.80 -11.69 -0.97
C GLU A 106 2.41 -10.38 -1.47
N TYR A 107 3.36 -9.80 -0.73
CA TYR A 107 4.05 -8.56 -1.13
C TYR A 107 4.85 -8.76 -2.41
N MET A 108 5.53 -9.89 -2.55
CA MET A 108 6.27 -10.22 -3.77
C MET A 108 5.34 -10.23 -5.00
N LYS A 109 4.19 -10.89 -4.94
CA LYS A 109 3.18 -10.86 -6.01
C LYS A 109 2.69 -9.43 -6.27
N THR A 110 2.33 -8.70 -5.25
CA THR A 110 1.81 -7.35 -5.35
C THR A 110 2.80 -6.40 -6.02
N PHE A 111 4.04 -6.35 -5.53
CA PHE A 111 5.03 -5.39 -6.00
C PHE A 111 5.74 -5.81 -7.29
N GLN A 112 5.91 -7.11 -7.55
CA GLN A 112 6.53 -7.58 -8.79
C GLN A 112 5.54 -7.72 -9.95
N LEU A 113 4.27 -7.93 -9.69
CA LEU A 113 3.26 -8.09 -10.74
C LEU A 113 2.32 -6.88 -10.81
N SER A 114 1.41 -6.74 -9.86
CA SER A 114 0.31 -5.76 -9.95
C SER A 114 0.82 -4.31 -10.07
N ARG A 115 1.75 -3.89 -9.21
CA ARG A 115 2.29 -2.52 -9.23
C ARG A 115 3.04 -2.21 -10.52
N ARG A 116 3.83 -3.16 -11.04
CA ARG A 116 4.52 -3.00 -12.32
C ARG A 116 3.57 -2.90 -13.49
N ILE A 117 2.52 -3.73 -13.52
CA ILE A 117 1.52 -3.71 -14.58
C ILE A 117 0.80 -2.36 -14.60
N PHE A 118 0.23 -1.95 -13.46
CA PHE A 118 -0.50 -0.67 -13.40
C PHE A 118 0.38 0.53 -13.68
N ALA A 119 1.64 0.53 -13.24
CA ALA A 119 2.58 1.59 -13.58
C ALA A 119 2.89 1.67 -15.07
N ARG A 120 3.11 0.52 -15.74
CA ARG A 120 3.32 0.49 -17.20
C ARG A 120 2.11 0.94 -18.00
N LEU A 121 0.92 0.75 -17.46
CA LEU A 121 -0.34 1.20 -18.06
C LEU A 121 -0.66 2.67 -17.74
N ASN A 122 0.22 3.38 -17.02
CA ASN A 122 -0.03 4.70 -16.45
C ASN A 122 -1.38 4.77 -15.70
N ALA A 123 -1.68 3.71 -14.97
CA ALA A 123 -2.96 3.49 -14.30
C ALA A 123 -2.78 3.14 -12.81
N GLN A 124 -1.74 3.68 -12.20
CA GLN A 124 -1.41 3.44 -10.80
C GLN A 124 -2.36 4.22 -9.89
N CYS A 125 -3.03 3.52 -8.98
CA CYS A 125 -3.99 4.11 -8.04
C CYS A 125 -3.44 4.27 -6.61
N LEU A 126 -2.21 3.80 -6.34
CA LEU A 126 -1.66 3.77 -4.99
C LEU A 126 -0.13 3.81 -5.03
N ILE A 127 0.45 4.73 -4.28
CA ILE A 127 1.82 4.67 -3.75
C ILE A 127 1.69 4.33 -2.27
N SER A 128 2.37 3.26 -1.84
CA SER A 128 2.26 2.85 -0.43
C SER A 128 2.75 3.96 0.50
N GLY A 129 1.99 4.24 1.54
CA GLY A 129 2.38 5.18 2.60
C GLY A 129 3.67 4.81 3.34
N ALA A 130 4.18 3.58 3.11
CA ALA A 130 5.42 3.11 3.68
C ALA A 130 6.68 3.63 2.96
N PHE A 131 6.59 3.93 1.65
CA PHE A 131 7.70 4.55 0.90
C PHE A 131 7.20 5.22 -0.38
N GLY A 132 7.19 6.53 -0.37
CA GLY A 132 6.90 7.36 -1.53
C GLY A 132 7.73 8.64 -1.54
N VAL A 133 8.15 9.09 -2.72
CA VAL A 133 8.82 10.38 -2.92
C VAL A 133 7.94 11.25 -3.80
N PHE A 134 7.76 12.50 -3.42
CA PHE A 134 6.84 13.44 -4.05
C PHE A 134 7.49 14.80 -4.27
N ARG A 135 7.09 15.51 -5.34
CA ARG A 135 7.37 16.95 -5.41
C ARG A 135 6.57 17.68 -4.33
N LYS A 136 7.23 18.48 -3.50
CA LYS A 136 6.57 19.29 -2.47
C LYS A 136 5.49 20.20 -3.07
N SER A 137 5.78 20.83 -4.22
CA SER A 137 4.82 21.68 -4.92
C SER A 137 3.53 20.92 -5.31
N THR A 138 3.65 19.65 -5.72
CA THR A 138 2.50 18.79 -6.01
C THR A 138 1.66 18.56 -4.74
N LEU A 139 2.30 18.15 -3.63
CA LEU A 139 1.60 17.91 -2.37
C LEU A 139 0.87 19.17 -1.86
N LEU A 140 1.54 20.34 -1.92
CA LEU A 140 0.94 21.62 -1.52
C LEU A 140 -0.20 22.04 -2.44
N GLY A 141 -0.05 21.86 -3.76
CA GLY A 141 -1.12 22.13 -4.73
C GLY A 141 -2.35 21.24 -4.57
N MET A 142 -2.19 20.09 -3.87
CA MET A 142 -3.27 19.17 -3.52
C MET A 142 -3.82 19.39 -2.10
N ASN A 143 -3.38 20.39 -1.37
CA ASN A 143 -3.68 20.61 0.05
C ASN A 143 -3.23 19.45 0.97
N GLY A 144 -2.16 18.73 0.58
CA GLY A 144 -1.61 17.63 1.37
C GLY A 144 -2.45 16.34 1.33
N TYR A 145 -2.32 15.54 2.37
CA TYR A 145 -3.09 14.31 2.60
C TYR A 145 -4.49 14.62 3.14
N ASP A 146 -5.48 13.87 2.70
CA ASP A 146 -6.82 13.92 3.28
C ASP A 146 -6.81 13.30 4.68
N ILE A 147 -7.31 14.06 5.66
CA ILE A 147 -7.37 13.66 7.08
C ILE A 147 -8.65 12.87 7.41
N ASP A 148 -9.64 12.91 6.53
CA ASP A 148 -10.95 12.28 6.70
C ASP A 148 -11.04 10.90 6.05
N THR A 149 -9.90 10.20 5.94
CA THR A 149 -9.82 8.84 5.42
C THR A 149 -8.75 8.01 6.13
N VAL A 150 -8.94 6.70 6.18
CA VAL A 150 -7.91 5.75 6.61
C VAL A 150 -7.13 5.15 5.42
N GLY A 151 -7.43 5.58 4.20
CA GLY A 151 -6.76 5.23 2.94
C GLY A 151 -6.07 6.45 2.32
N GLU A 152 -5.40 7.26 3.15
CA GLU A 152 -4.80 8.55 2.78
C GLU A 152 -3.81 8.46 1.62
N ASP A 153 -3.10 7.35 1.52
CA ASP A 153 -2.11 7.08 0.47
C ASP A 153 -2.74 6.78 -0.89
N MET A 154 -3.83 6.02 -0.92
CA MET A 154 -4.60 5.77 -2.14
C MET A 154 -5.38 7.01 -2.56
N GLU A 155 -6.00 7.71 -1.61
CA GLU A 155 -6.77 8.92 -1.86
C GLU A 155 -5.90 9.99 -2.54
N LEU A 156 -4.71 10.26 -1.99
CA LEU A 156 -3.78 11.23 -2.56
C LEU A 156 -3.42 10.91 -4.01
N VAL A 157 -3.14 9.65 -4.31
CA VAL A 157 -2.74 9.21 -5.66
C VAL A 157 -3.92 9.31 -6.63
N LEU A 158 -5.14 8.93 -6.22
CA LEU A 158 -6.33 9.05 -7.05
C LEU A 158 -6.65 10.51 -7.34
N ARG A 159 -6.58 11.39 -6.34
CA ARG A 159 -6.77 12.84 -6.49
C ARG A 159 -5.73 13.45 -7.41
N LEU A 160 -4.47 13.04 -7.30
CA LEU A 160 -3.40 13.45 -8.21
C LEU A 160 -3.70 13.01 -9.65
N GLN A 161 -4.08 11.76 -9.86
CA GLN A 161 -4.44 11.24 -11.18
C GLN A 161 -5.66 11.95 -11.77
N GLU A 162 -6.67 12.25 -10.95
CA GLU A 162 -7.87 12.95 -11.39
C GLU A 162 -7.58 14.39 -11.85
N GLN A 163 -6.72 15.10 -11.12
CA GLN A 163 -6.30 16.47 -11.51
C GLN A 163 -5.42 16.47 -12.75
N ASP A 164 -4.54 15.47 -12.87
CA ASP A 164 -3.58 15.37 -13.97
C ASP A 164 -4.28 15.18 -15.32
N TYR A 165 -5.26 14.28 -15.39
CA TYR A 165 -6.08 14.12 -16.60
C TYR A 165 -6.79 15.40 -17.02
N ARG A 166 -7.04 16.33 -16.08
CA ARG A 166 -7.69 17.60 -16.36
C ARG A 166 -6.74 18.72 -16.75
N GLN A 167 -5.49 18.72 -16.30
CA GLN A 167 -4.66 19.94 -16.35
C GLN A 167 -3.16 19.81 -16.70
N SER A 168 -2.46 18.71 -16.46
CA SER A 168 -0.99 18.82 -16.42
C SER A 168 -0.11 17.67 -16.91
N LYS A 169 -0.59 16.53 -17.35
CA LYS A 169 0.22 15.38 -17.81
C LYS A 169 1.34 14.93 -16.84
N LYS A 170 1.16 15.08 -15.55
CA LYS A 170 2.17 14.66 -14.58
C LYS A 170 2.16 13.14 -14.42
N GLN A 171 3.33 12.54 -14.25
CA GLN A 171 3.51 11.10 -14.20
C GLN A 171 3.71 10.60 -12.76
N ILE A 172 3.10 9.46 -12.45
CA ILE A 172 3.40 8.70 -11.26
C ILE A 172 4.23 7.48 -11.67
N VAL A 173 5.45 7.39 -11.13
CA VAL A 173 6.41 6.34 -11.45
C VAL A 173 6.43 5.29 -10.35
N TYR A 174 6.57 4.02 -10.73
CA TYR A 174 6.92 2.93 -9.83
C TYR A 174 8.32 2.42 -10.15
N ASP A 175 9.25 2.53 -9.19
CA ASP A 175 10.59 1.99 -9.34
C ASP A 175 10.78 0.72 -8.49
N PRO A 176 10.77 -0.47 -9.12
CA PRO A 176 10.96 -1.74 -8.40
C PRO A 176 12.38 -1.93 -7.87
N THR A 177 13.33 -1.05 -8.24
CA THR A 177 14.72 -1.11 -7.77
C THR A 177 14.97 -0.23 -6.55
N ALA A 178 14.07 0.73 -6.27
CA ALA A 178 14.06 1.52 -5.05
C ALA A 178 13.37 0.71 -3.94
N VAL A 179 14.14 0.00 -3.14
CA VAL A 179 13.64 -1.01 -2.18
C VAL A 179 13.54 -0.44 -0.77
N CYS A 180 12.42 -0.72 -0.11
CA CYS A 180 12.17 -0.43 1.29
C CYS A 180 11.72 -1.70 2.00
N TYR A 181 12.30 -2.00 3.15
CA TYR A 181 11.90 -3.11 4.02
C TYR A 181 10.92 -2.60 5.06
N THR A 182 9.77 -3.27 5.21
CA THR A 182 8.72 -2.89 6.17
C THR A 182 8.37 -4.06 7.09
N GLY A 183 7.97 -3.74 8.32
CA GLY A 183 7.40 -4.70 9.25
C GLY A 183 6.04 -5.20 8.78
N VAL A 184 5.64 -6.39 9.21
CA VAL A 184 4.32 -6.96 8.95
C VAL A 184 3.73 -7.53 10.25
N PRO A 185 2.41 -7.68 10.35
CA PRO A 185 1.79 -8.30 11.52
C PRO A 185 2.32 -9.69 11.83
N HIS A 186 2.76 -9.91 13.09
CA HIS A 186 3.24 -11.21 13.59
C HIS A 186 2.10 -12.05 14.21
N SER A 187 0.87 -11.56 14.24
CA SER A 187 -0.29 -12.30 14.75
C SER A 187 -1.49 -12.16 13.83
N ILE A 188 -2.29 -13.23 13.74
CA ILE A 188 -3.51 -13.25 12.93
C ILE A 188 -4.45 -12.12 13.34
N LYS A 189 -4.61 -11.83 14.63
CA LYS A 189 -5.46 -10.73 15.11
C LYS A 189 -5.02 -9.36 14.52
N ARG A 190 -3.72 -9.06 14.54
CA ARG A 190 -3.18 -7.81 13.98
C ARG A 190 -3.33 -7.77 12.46
N LEU A 191 -3.11 -8.92 11.79
CA LEU A 191 -3.31 -9.02 10.35
C LEU A 191 -4.76 -8.74 9.96
N LEU A 192 -5.73 -9.38 10.63
CA LEU A 192 -7.15 -9.16 10.37
C LEU A 192 -7.56 -7.71 10.61
N HIS A 193 -7.05 -7.08 11.67
CA HIS A 193 -7.30 -5.65 11.92
C HIS A 193 -6.72 -4.75 10.82
N GLN A 194 -5.52 -5.06 10.33
CA GLN A 194 -4.91 -4.34 9.19
C GLN A 194 -5.75 -4.48 7.92
N ARG A 195 -6.27 -5.70 7.62
CA ARG A 195 -7.11 -5.95 6.43
C ARG A 195 -8.48 -5.28 6.53
N ASP A 196 -9.10 -5.25 7.70
CA ASP A 196 -10.32 -4.48 7.97
C ASP A 196 -10.09 -2.98 7.66
N ARG A 197 -9.01 -2.41 8.17
CA ARG A 197 -8.64 -1.01 7.93
C ARG A 197 -8.42 -0.73 6.44
N TRP A 198 -7.67 -1.58 5.75
CA TRP A 198 -7.44 -1.43 4.30
C TRP A 198 -8.72 -1.51 3.47
N GLN A 199 -9.62 -2.42 3.85
CA GLN A 199 -10.91 -2.56 3.17
C GLN A 199 -11.78 -1.30 3.33
N ARG A 200 -11.79 -0.72 4.53
CA ARG A 200 -12.51 0.54 4.78
C ARG A 200 -11.88 1.71 4.03
N GLY A 201 -10.56 1.80 4.00
CA GLY A 201 -9.84 2.80 3.20
C GLY A 201 -10.13 2.69 1.72
N LEU A 202 -10.12 1.48 1.17
CA LEU A 202 -10.49 1.23 -0.23
C LEU A 202 -11.92 1.67 -0.52
N MET A 203 -12.87 1.30 0.34
CA MET A 203 -14.28 1.68 0.18
C MET A 203 -14.45 3.20 0.21
N ASP A 204 -13.79 3.90 1.12
CA ASP A 204 -13.82 5.36 1.22
C ASP A 204 -13.25 6.02 -0.04
N CYS A 205 -12.11 5.55 -0.53
CA CYS A 205 -11.50 6.06 -1.76
C CYS A 205 -12.39 5.84 -2.99
N LEU A 206 -13.03 4.67 -3.12
CA LEU A 206 -13.94 4.41 -4.24
C LEU A 206 -15.21 5.25 -4.18
N ILE A 207 -15.73 5.58 -2.99
CA ILE A 207 -16.86 6.48 -2.82
C ILE A 207 -16.46 7.92 -3.19
N LYS A 208 -15.30 8.41 -2.69
CA LYS A 208 -14.81 9.76 -2.96
C LYS A 208 -14.51 9.99 -4.44
N HIS A 209 -13.94 8.98 -5.10
CA HIS A 209 -13.50 9.03 -6.50
C HIS A 209 -14.37 8.18 -7.44
N HIS A 210 -15.69 8.05 -7.15
CA HIS A 210 -16.59 7.21 -7.94
C HIS A 210 -16.69 7.63 -9.42
N ASN A 211 -16.43 8.90 -9.73
CA ASN A 211 -16.39 9.44 -11.08
C ASN A 211 -15.24 8.88 -11.95
N LEU A 212 -14.22 8.27 -11.34
CA LEU A 212 -13.17 7.57 -12.07
C LEU A 212 -13.58 6.18 -12.56
N ILE A 213 -14.58 5.55 -11.89
CA ILE A 213 -14.96 4.16 -12.13
C ILE A 213 -15.62 4.00 -13.49
N ALA A 214 -15.13 3.07 -14.31
CA ALA A 214 -15.62 2.78 -15.67
C ALA A 214 -15.65 4.00 -16.59
N ASN A 215 -14.89 5.05 -16.29
CA ASN A 215 -14.90 6.29 -17.05
C ASN A 215 -13.74 6.33 -18.05
N PRO A 216 -14.01 6.28 -19.37
CA PRO A 216 -12.99 6.29 -20.40
C PRO A 216 -12.19 7.60 -20.49
N HIS A 217 -12.71 8.70 -19.93
CA HIS A 217 -11.98 9.97 -19.84
C HIS A 217 -10.65 9.83 -19.10
N TYR A 218 -10.58 8.90 -18.14
CA TYR A 218 -9.36 8.62 -17.37
C TYR A 218 -8.57 7.40 -17.91
N GLY A 219 -8.75 7.07 -19.18
CA GLY A 219 -8.03 6.00 -19.87
C GLY A 219 -8.06 4.66 -19.13
N LEU A 220 -6.91 3.99 -19.05
CA LEU A 220 -6.81 2.69 -18.38
C LEU A 220 -6.94 2.76 -16.85
N LEU A 221 -6.69 3.91 -16.24
CA LEU A 221 -7.00 4.10 -14.81
C LEU A 221 -8.50 3.86 -14.56
N GLY A 222 -9.38 4.55 -15.31
CA GLY A 222 -10.83 4.42 -15.15
C GLY A 222 -11.36 3.06 -15.59
N LEU A 223 -10.97 2.62 -16.80
CA LEU A 223 -11.52 1.42 -17.42
C LEU A 223 -11.01 0.10 -16.83
N VAL A 224 -9.76 0.06 -16.36
CA VAL A 224 -9.14 -1.17 -15.88
C VAL A 224 -8.91 -1.11 -14.36
N THR A 225 -8.11 -0.15 -13.89
CA THR A 225 -7.69 -0.16 -12.49
C THR A 225 -8.86 0.11 -11.54
N MET A 226 -9.67 1.11 -11.78
CA MET A 226 -10.80 1.44 -10.89
C MET A 226 -11.90 0.37 -10.95
N CYS A 227 -12.14 -0.24 -12.11
CA CYS A 227 -13.02 -1.40 -12.22
C CYS A 227 -12.47 -2.62 -11.47
N TYR A 228 -11.16 -2.88 -11.55
CA TYR A 228 -10.50 -3.92 -10.78
C TYR A 228 -10.62 -3.68 -9.27
N GLN A 229 -10.38 -2.46 -8.80
CA GLN A 229 -10.52 -2.08 -7.39
C GLN A 229 -11.96 -2.28 -6.90
N LEU A 230 -12.96 -1.92 -7.71
CA LEU A 230 -14.37 -2.11 -7.36
C LEU A 230 -14.76 -3.59 -7.37
N VAL A 231 -14.55 -4.30 -8.48
CA VAL A 231 -15.12 -5.63 -8.69
C VAL A 231 -14.30 -6.71 -7.96
N VAL A 232 -12.97 -6.65 -8.05
CA VAL A 232 -12.10 -7.70 -7.51
C VAL A 232 -11.72 -7.40 -6.06
N GLU A 233 -11.28 -6.18 -5.77
CA GLU A 233 -10.79 -5.85 -4.44
C GLU A 233 -11.92 -5.51 -3.46
N LEU A 234 -12.91 -4.70 -3.85
CA LEU A 234 -14.00 -4.37 -2.94
C LEU A 234 -15.07 -5.46 -2.87
N LEU A 235 -15.66 -5.85 -4.01
CA LEU A 235 -16.79 -6.79 -4.07
C LEU A 235 -16.36 -8.26 -4.05
N GLY A 236 -15.13 -8.58 -4.44
CA GLY A 236 -14.60 -9.95 -4.47
C GLY A 236 -14.80 -10.72 -3.17
N PRO A 237 -14.51 -10.16 -1.98
CA PRO A 237 -14.78 -10.80 -0.69
C PRO A 237 -16.26 -11.18 -0.49
N VAL A 238 -17.18 -10.33 -0.92
CA VAL A 238 -18.63 -10.58 -0.83
C VAL A 238 -19.02 -11.75 -1.72
N PHE A 239 -18.60 -11.73 -2.99
CA PHE A 239 -18.86 -12.82 -3.94
C PHE A 239 -18.26 -14.13 -3.43
N TRP A 240 -17.06 -14.09 -2.87
CA TRP A 240 -16.41 -15.27 -2.31
C TRP A 240 -17.21 -15.88 -1.16
N VAL A 241 -17.69 -15.04 -0.22
CA VAL A 241 -18.51 -15.49 0.92
C VAL A 241 -19.83 -16.08 0.42
N ILE A 242 -20.55 -15.37 -0.46
CA ILE A 242 -21.82 -15.85 -1.03
C ILE A 242 -21.62 -17.19 -1.75
N TYR A 243 -20.59 -17.28 -2.60
CA TYR A 243 -20.26 -18.50 -3.33
C TYR A 243 -19.99 -19.67 -2.40
N THR A 244 -19.20 -19.46 -1.34
CA THR A 244 -18.89 -20.50 -0.35
C THR A 244 -20.15 -20.98 0.38
N VAL A 245 -21.02 -20.06 0.81
CA VAL A 245 -22.29 -20.40 1.47
C VAL A 245 -23.21 -21.21 0.56
N LEU A 246 -23.37 -20.78 -0.70
CA LEU A 246 -24.20 -21.49 -1.68
C LEU A 246 -23.70 -22.91 -1.99
N LEU A 247 -22.38 -23.10 -2.07
CA LEU A 247 -21.81 -24.43 -2.31
C LEU A 247 -22.02 -25.38 -1.14
N ILE A 248 -21.96 -24.87 0.08
CA ILE A 248 -22.25 -25.66 1.30
C ILE A 248 -23.74 -26.03 1.36
N ASP A 249 -24.64 -25.05 1.13
CA ASP A 249 -26.10 -25.25 1.16
C ASP A 249 -26.55 -26.28 0.12
N LYS A 250 -25.99 -26.26 -1.09
CA LYS A 250 -26.33 -27.19 -2.18
C LYS A 250 -25.53 -28.48 -2.17
N ASN A 251 -24.72 -28.76 -1.16
CA ASN A 251 -23.83 -29.92 -1.07
C ASN A 251 -22.93 -30.11 -2.33
N MET A 252 -22.49 -29.01 -2.94
CA MET A 252 -21.71 -29.03 -4.17
C MET A 252 -20.20 -29.11 -3.90
N PHE A 253 -19.79 -29.94 -2.95
CA PHE A 253 -18.37 -30.12 -2.56
C PHE A 253 -17.44 -30.51 -3.75
N PRO A 254 -17.85 -31.36 -4.71
CA PRO A 254 -16.97 -31.65 -5.85
C PRO A 254 -16.68 -30.40 -6.69
N LEU A 255 -17.69 -29.56 -6.94
CA LEU A 255 -17.50 -28.31 -7.69
C LEU A 255 -16.60 -27.34 -6.92
N PHE A 256 -16.81 -27.23 -5.60
CA PHE A 256 -15.93 -26.41 -4.73
C PHE A 256 -14.48 -26.87 -4.87
N SER A 257 -14.21 -28.18 -4.78
CA SER A 257 -12.86 -28.72 -4.86
C SER A 257 -12.19 -28.41 -6.21
N VAL A 258 -12.92 -28.51 -7.31
CA VAL A 258 -12.39 -28.22 -8.67
C VAL A 258 -12.06 -26.73 -8.80
N VAL A 259 -12.96 -25.84 -8.38
CA VAL A 259 -12.73 -24.38 -8.46
C VAL A 259 -11.59 -23.96 -7.53
N PHE A 260 -11.54 -24.53 -6.32
CA PHE A 260 -10.45 -24.24 -5.36
C PHE A 260 -9.10 -24.74 -5.90
N ALA A 261 -9.04 -25.93 -6.49
CA ALA A 261 -7.82 -26.44 -7.10
C ALA A 261 -7.37 -25.57 -8.29
N GLY A 262 -8.28 -25.13 -9.15
CA GLY A 262 -7.99 -24.20 -10.24
C GLY A 262 -7.43 -22.87 -9.72
N TYR A 263 -8.06 -22.30 -8.70
CA TYR A 263 -7.57 -21.07 -8.03
C TYR A 263 -6.18 -21.29 -7.42
N ALA A 264 -5.95 -22.43 -6.76
CA ALA A 264 -4.65 -22.79 -6.19
C ALA A 264 -3.55 -22.84 -7.26
N LEU A 265 -3.81 -23.48 -8.38
CA LEU A 265 -2.85 -23.54 -9.51
C LEU A 265 -2.50 -22.15 -10.03
N VAL A 266 -3.47 -21.26 -10.17
CA VAL A 266 -3.25 -19.88 -10.60
C VAL A 266 -2.40 -19.14 -9.58
N GLN A 267 -2.70 -19.22 -8.27
CA GLN A 267 -1.94 -18.54 -7.21
C GLN A 267 -0.50 -19.05 -7.12
N ILE A 268 -0.31 -20.36 -7.21
CA ILE A 268 1.03 -20.98 -7.24
C ILE A 268 1.81 -20.48 -8.48
N GLY A 269 1.18 -20.46 -9.65
CA GLY A 269 1.79 -19.96 -10.89
C GLY A 269 2.21 -18.49 -10.75
N LEU A 270 1.35 -17.63 -10.20
CA LEU A 270 1.66 -16.21 -9.94
C LEU A 270 2.80 -16.04 -8.94
N THR A 271 2.84 -16.84 -7.86
CA THR A 271 3.92 -16.80 -6.85
C THR A 271 5.26 -17.20 -7.48
N ILE A 272 5.29 -18.30 -8.26
CA ILE A 272 6.49 -18.75 -8.95
C ILE A 272 6.95 -17.71 -9.97
N PHE A 273 6.03 -17.13 -10.73
CA PHE A 273 6.35 -16.10 -11.72
C PHE A 273 6.89 -14.82 -11.07
N ALA A 274 6.29 -14.38 -9.96
CA ALA A 274 6.81 -13.25 -9.19
C ALA A 274 8.20 -13.50 -8.64
N ALA A 275 8.45 -14.71 -8.12
CA ALA A 275 9.76 -15.16 -7.66
C ALA A 275 10.77 -15.21 -8.82
N TYR A 276 10.39 -15.69 -10.00
CA TYR A 276 11.25 -15.71 -11.18
C TYR A 276 11.71 -14.30 -11.59
N ILE A 277 10.81 -13.33 -11.60
CA ILE A 277 11.16 -11.93 -11.88
C ILE A 277 12.14 -11.37 -10.82
N ASP A 278 12.05 -11.84 -9.58
CA ASP A 278 12.91 -11.39 -8.49
C ASP A 278 14.31 -12.01 -8.52
N ILE A 279 14.43 -13.25 -9.01
CA ILE A 279 15.66 -14.05 -9.05
C ILE A 279 16.76 -13.41 -9.88
N GLU A 280 16.45 -12.78 -11.03
CA GLU A 280 17.46 -12.12 -11.87
C GLU A 280 18.31 -11.13 -11.08
N LYS A 281 17.82 -10.65 -9.95
CA LYS A 281 18.50 -9.69 -9.08
C LYS A 281 19.12 -10.30 -7.83
N ASN A 282 18.56 -11.41 -7.30
CA ASN A 282 18.93 -11.95 -5.99
C ASN A 282 19.78 -13.24 -6.03
N LYS A 283 20.09 -13.78 -7.21
CA LYS A 283 20.91 -14.99 -7.41
C LYS A 283 20.47 -16.24 -6.63
N TRP A 284 19.16 -16.38 -6.30
CA TRP A 284 18.72 -17.63 -5.68
C TRP A 284 18.48 -18.72 -6.76
N SER A 285 18.52 -19.96 -6.34
CA SER A 285 18.04 -21.07 -7.16
C SER A 285 16.51 -21.22 -6.96
N LEU A 286 15.71 -20.84 -7.95
CA LEU A 286 14.24 -21.00 -7.92
C LEU A 286 13.83 -22.43 -7.57
N LEU A 287 14.46 -23.41 -8.19
CA LEU A 287 14.17 -24.83 -7.96
C LEU A 287 14.31 -25.22 -6.48
N LYS A 288 15.31 -24.68 -5.78
CA LYS A 288 15.52 -24.95 -4.35
C LYS A 288 14.36 -24.40 -3.49
N TRP A 289 13.78 -23.28 -3.89
CA TRP A 289 12.74 -22.60 -3.10
C TRP A 289 11.31 -22.98 -3.51
N MET A 290 11.10 -23.57 -4.70
CA MET A 290 9.80 -23.95 -5.20
C MET A 290 8.91 -24.71 -4.20
N PRO A 291 9.36 -25.77 -3.52
CA PRO A 291 8.50 -26.51 -2.59
C PRO A 291 8.02 -25.61 -1.44
N LYS A 292 8.89 -24.73 -0.93
CA LYS A 292 8.52 -23.78 0.13
C LYS A 292 7.54 -22.72 -0.38
N LEU A 293 7.75 -22.19 -1.59
CA LEU A 293 6.84 -21.21 -2.21
C LEU A 293 5.45 -21.81 -2.43
N ILE A 294 5.37 -23.05 -2.91
CA ILE A 294 4.09 -23.76 -3.11
C ILE A 294 3.37 -23.93 -1.75
N LEU A 295 4.07 -24.47 -0.75
CA LEU A 295 3.49 -24.67 0.59
C LEU A 295 3.00 -23.34 1.18
N THR A 296 3.83 -22.30 1.16
CA THR A 296 3.47 -20.98 1.69
C THR A 296 2.27 -20.37 0.94
N THR A 297 2.15 -20.61 -0.38
CA THR A 297 0.99 -20.14 -1.15
C THR A 297 -0.29 -20.89 -0.76
N LEU A 298 -0.21 -22.18 -0.49
CA LEU A 298 -1.37 -22.94 0.01
C LEU A 298 -1.81 -22.49 1.41
N GLU A 299 -0.86 -22.19 2.27
CA GLU A 299 -1.13 -21.62 3.61
C GLU A 299 -1.75 -20.21 3.51
N GLU A 300 -1.25 -19.37 2.57
CA GLU A 300 -1.85 -18.08 2.25
C GLU A 300 -3.32 -18.23 1.87
N MET A 301 -3.67 -19.21 1.03
CA MET A 301 -5.05 -19.45 0.62
C MET A 301 -5.96 -19.82 1.78
N VAL A 302 -5.48 -20.62 2.73
CA VAL A 302 -6.23 -20.94 3.97
C VAL A 302 -6.42 -19.68 4.82
N LEU A 303 -5.40 -18.84 4.93
CA LEU A 303 -5.46 -17.57 5.65
C LEU A 303 -6.40 -16.56 4.99
N GLN A 304 -6.61 -16.63 3.68
CA GLN A 304 -7.59 -15.77 3.00
C GLN A 304 -9.02 -15.99 3.48
N ILE A 305 -9.38 -17.16 4.02
CA ILE A 305 -10.74 -17.43 4.53
C ILE A 305 -11.16 -16.41 5.61
N PRO A 306 -10.47 -16.30 6.75
CA PRO A 306 -10.83 -15.30 7.76
C PRO A 306 -10.63 -13.86 7.27
N ILE A 307 -9.67 -13.62 6.37
CA ILE A 307 -9.45 -12.29 5.79
C ILE A 307 -10.68 -11.84 4.98
N MET A 308 -11.25 -12.69 4.12
CA MET A 308 -12.43 -12.35 3.32
C MET A 308 -13.63 -12.03 4.22
N VAL A 309 -13.85 -12.82 5.29
CA VAL A 309 -14.91 -12.55 6.27
C VAL A 309 -14.73 -11.18 6.93
N VAL A 310 -13.52 -10.86 7.40
CA VAL A 310 -13.24 -9.57 8.05
C VAL A 310 -13.39 -8.40 7.07
N ARG A 311 -13.00 -8.56 5.81
CA ARG A 311 -13.20 -7.55 4.76
C ARG A 311 -14.70 -7.26 4.55
N VAL A 312 -15.55 -8.29 4.50
CA VAL A 312 -17.02 -8.12 4.42
C VAL A 312 -17.58 -7.42 5.65
N VAL A 313 -17.14 -7.82 6.85
CA VAL A 313 -17.54 -7.15 8.11
C VAL A 313 -17.11 -5.68 8.09
N GLY A 314 -15.90 -5.37 7.61
CA GLY A 314 -15.40 -4.01 7.46
C GLY A 314 -16.28 -3.15 6.54
N MET A 315 -16.79 -3.73 5.45
CA MET A 315 -17.73 -3.04 4.55
C MET A 315 -19.08 -2.78 5.23
N ILE A 316 -19.64 -3.77 5.92
CA ILE A 316 -20.93 -3.64 6.61
C ILE A 316 -20.83 -2.59 7.72
N THR A 317 -19.73 -2.56 8.46
CA THR A 317 -19.51 -1.66 9.60
C THR A 317 -18.88 -0.32 9.19
N PHE A 318 -18.63 -0.08 7.93
CA PHE A 318 -17.93 1.09 7.39
C PHE A 318 -18.50 2.41 7.93
N HIS A 319 -19.82 2.57 7.90
CA HIS A 319 -20.48 3.81 8.29
C HIS A 319 -20.21 4.20 9.76
N TRP A 320 -20.12 3.21 10.67
CA TRP A 320 -19.88 3.45 12.10
C TRP A 320 -18.40 3.49 12.48
N ARG A 321 -17.51 2.99 11.63
CA ARG A 321 -16.08 2.81 11.93
C ARG A 321 -15.17 3.47 10.91
N ARG A 322 -15.67 4.46 10.17
CA ARG A 322 -14.97 5.06 9.02
C ARG A 322 -13.55 5.52 9.37
N LEU A 323 -13.35 6.19 10.52
CA LEU A 323 -12.09 6.79 10.94
C LEU A 323 -11.42 6.06 12.14
N VAL A 324 -11.82 4.82 12.43
CA VAL A 324 -11.18 4.04 13.50
C VAL A 324 -9.89 3.42 12.97
N TRP A 325 -8.79 3.81 13.56
CA TRP A 325 -7.43 3.35 13.27
C TRP A 325 -7.08 2.04 13.99
#